data_26ab57eee1bcea67c9f78b5ab09e8329
#
_entry.id   26ab57eee1bcea67c9f78b5ab09e8329
#
_cell.length_a   1.000
_cell.length_b   1.000
_cell.length_c   1.000
_cell.angle_alpha   90.00
_cell.angle_beta   90.00
_cell.angle_gamma   90.00
#
_symmetry.space_group_name_H-M   'P 1'
#
loop_
_entity.id
_entity.type
_entity.pdbx_description
1 polymer ?
#
loop_
_entity_poly.entity_id
_entity_poly.type
_entity_poly.pdbx_seq_one_letter_code
_entity_poly.pdbx_strand_id
1 'polypeptide(L)'
;MHEIKNQYTEKQGYHDVTHTHHQGHESVSHASCITVVPIFNHLEGEQMEEIMKVTKSTSFKKGEVIYREGDISDCLYIVSKGKIRIYRLSESGKEQLVRILNPGDFTGELALFRESIQEAYAEAMSDTDVCMISRNDLQEFLLKYPTISLKILSEFSNRLETSEKQTTRFATEKVDTRLALFLAECMESGDGPMEIELPMSKKDLASYLGTTPETISRKLADLENEGYIKQKSGRMIEILDLDGLLLV
;
A
#
# COMPACT_ATOMS: atom_id res chain seq x y z
N MET A 1 32.18 21.19 34.65
CA MET A 1 31.73 22.57 34.45
C MET A 1 32.21 23.02 33.07
N HIS A 2 31.48 22.71 32.02
CA HIS A 2 31.58 23.35 30.71
C HIS A 2 30.20 23.17 30.02
N GLU A 3 29.56 24.31 29.88
CA GLU A 3 28.30 24.48 29.15
C GLU A 3 28.53 24.21 27.66
N ILE A 4 27.72 23.34 27.06
CA ILE A 4 27.56 23.25 25.60
C ILE A 4 26.25 23.98 25.28
N LYS A 5 26.42 25.20 24.79
CA LYS A 5 25.33 26.06 24.31
C LYS A 5 24.69 25.48 23.06
N ASN A 6 23.38 25.35 23.15
CA ASN A 6 22.42 25.20 22.06
C ASN A 6 22.62 26.27 20.98
N GLN A 7 22.82 25.86 19.72
CA GLN A 7 22.65 26.68 18.53
C GLN A 7 21.79 25.89 17.53
N TYR A 8 20.50 25.99 17.68
CA TYR A 8 19.54 25.81 16.59
C TYR A 8 18.79 27.11 16.39
N THR A 9 19.36 27.95 15.54
CA THR A 9 18.65 29.14 15.02
C THR A 9 17.83 28.75 13.78
N GLU A 10 16.54 28.96 13.92
CA GLU A 10 15.50 29.26 12.94
C GLU A 10 15.94 29.38 11.47
N LYS A 11 15.36 28.50 10.61
CA LYS A 11 14.91 28.87 9.28
C LYS A 11 13.50 28.35 9.10
N GLN A 12 12.54 29.14 9.55
CA GLN A 12 11.16 29.05 9.12
C GLN A 12 11.10 29.45 7.64
N GLY A 13 10.82 28.48 6.79
CA GLY A 13 10.30 28.68 5.46
C GLY A 13 8.94 28.02 5.39
N TYR A 14 7.91 28.74 5.78
CA TYR A 14 6.52 28.39 5.49
C TYR A 14 6.35 28.43 3.96
N HIS A 15 6.34 27.29 3.31
CA HIS A 15 5.74 27.17 1.99
C HIS A 15 4.23 26.97 2.20
N ASP A 16 3.55 28.09 2.07
CA ASP A 16 2.09 28.16 1.93
C ASP A 16 1.72 27.43 0.63
N VAL A 17 1.28 26.19 0.76
CA VAL A 17 0.71 25.45 -0.37
C VAL A 17 -0.72 25.93 -0.52
N THR A 18 -0.88 27.01 -1.28
CA THR A 18 -2.19 27.47 -1.74
C THR A 18 -2.82 26.35 -2.59
N HIS A 19 -3.76 25.62 -1.96
CA HIS A 19 -4.66 24.73 -2.67
C HIS A 19 -5.49 25.54 -3.67
N THR A 20 -5.13 25.48 -4.93
CA THR A 20 -5.99 25.95 -6.03
C THR A 20 -7.22 25.06 -6.05
N HIS A 21 -8.36 25.62 -5.61
CA HIS A 21 -9.67 25.04 -5.77
C HIS A 21 -9.97 24.84 -7.26
N HIS A 22 -9.85 23.63 -7.76
CA HIS A 22 -10.56 23.22 -8.96
C HIS A 22 -12.00 22.85 -8.58
N GLN A 23 -12.91 23.79 -8.85
CA GLN A 23 -14.35 23.54 -8.84
C GLN A 23 -14.70 22.62 -10.01
N GLY A 24 -15.44 21.56 -9.74
CA GLY A 24 -16.22 20.80 -10.71
C GLY A 24 -15.78 19.37 -10.93
N HIS A 25 -16.05 18.47 -9.98
CA HIS A 25 -16.23 17.06 -10.29
C HIS A 25 -17.40 16.52 -9.46
N GLU A 26 -18.24 15.74 -10.16
CA GLU A 26 -19.41 15.04 -9.64
C GLU A 26 -19.11 14.39 -8.29
N SER A 27 -20.02 14.56 -7.36
CA SER A 27 -20.00 13.92 -6.05
C SER A 27 -19.96 12.40 -6.19
N VAL A 28 -18.77 11.82 -6.24
CA VAL A 28 -18.59 10.40 -5.92
C VAL A 28 -19.17 10.23 -4.53
N SER A 29 -20.23 9.43 -4.40
CA SER A 29 -20.95 9.31 -3.15
C SER A 29 -19.94 8.81 -2.09
N HIS A 30 -19.65 9.64 -1.09
CA HIS A 30 -18.75 9.33 0.03
C HIS A 30 -19.12 8.01 0.73
N ALA A 31 -20.36 7.53 0.54
CA ALA A 31 -20.84 6.26 1.03
C ALA A 31 -20.06 5.05 0.49
N SER A 32 -19.58 5.08 -0.77
CA SER A 32 -18.96 3.90 -1.36
C SER A 32 -17.54 3.63 -0.89
N CYS A 33 -16.77 4.65 -0.47
CA CYS A 33 -15.38 4.46 -0.09
C CYS A 33 -15.22 3.84 1.31
N ILE A 34 -16.08 4.18 2.26
CA ILE A 34 -15.96 3.69 3.63
C ILE A 34 -16.54 2.29 3.80
N THR A 35 -17.62 1.96 3.06
CA THR A 35 -18.27 0.64 3.17
C THR A 35 -17.41 -0.52 2.68
N VAL A 36 -16.48 -0.28 1.76
CA VAL A 36 -15.59 -1.33 1.25
C VAL A 36 -14.39 -1.60 2.16
N VAL A 37 -14.16 -0.75 3.17
CA VAL A 37 -13.00 -0.87 4.07
C VAL A 37 -13.27 -1.89 5.18
N PRO A 38 -12.48 -2.96 5.33
CA PRO A 38 -12.73 -4.00 6.32
C PRO A 38 -12.84 -3.50 7.75
N ILE A 39 -12.15 -2.41 8.11
CA ILE A 39 -12.20 -1.83 9.45
C ILE A 39 -13.50 -1.09 9.75
N PHE A 40 -14.30 -0.73 8.75
CA PHE A 40 -15.57 -0.01 8.90
C PHE A 40 -16.79 -0.78 8.40
N ASN A 41 -16.63 -1.87 7.63
CA ASN A 41 -17.72 -2.59 6.98
C ASN A 41 -18.76 -3.23 7.92
N HIS A 42 -18.48 -3.26 9.22
CA HIS A 42 -19.37 -3.78 10.26
C HIS A 42 -20.23 -2.69 10.93
N LEU A 43 -20.02 -1.42 10.55
CA LEU A 43 -20.75 -0.30 11.12
C LEU A 43 -22.16 -0.23 10.53
N GLU A 44 -23.12 0.14 11.37
CA GLU A 44 -24.53 0.33 10.96
C GLU A 44 -24.79 1.75 10.46
N GLY A 45 -25.97 1.99 9.86
CA GLY A 45 -26.29 3.18 9.10
C GLY A 45 -25.91 4.49 9.75
N GLU A 46 -26.32 4.76 11.01
CA GLU A 46 -26.01 6.00 11.72
C GLU A 46 -24.50 6.16 11.98
N GLN A 47 -23.81 5.08 12.34
CA GLN A 47 -22.38 5.07 12.59
C GLN A 47 -21.59 5.36 11.30
N MET A 48 -22.05 4.78 10.20
CA MET A 48 -21.48 5.00 8.88
C MET A 48 -21.67 6.47 8.43
N GLU A 49 -22.84 7.04 8.65
CA GLU A 49 -23.10 8.45 8.34
C GLU A 49 -22.20 9.41 9.14
N GLU A 50 -21.91 9.10 10.39
CA GLU A 50 -21.02 9.92 11.21
C GLU A 50 -19.59 9.94 10.64
N ILE A 51 -19.04 8.78 10.29
CA ILE A 51 -17.70 8.69 9.68
C ILE A 51 -17.66 9.44 8.34
N MET A 52 -18.71 9.30 7.53
CA MET A 52 -18.78 9.98 6.24
C MET A 52 -18.74 11.50 6.38
N LYS A 53 -19.33 12.08 7.43
CA LYS A 53 -19.34 13.53 7.65
C LYS A 53 -17.96 14.14 7.87
N VAL A 54 -17.01 13.37 8.43
CA VAL A 54 -15.63 13.81 8.71
C VAL A 54 -14.65 13.35 7.66
N THR A 55 -15.08 12.52 6.71
CA THR A 55 -14.24 12.00 5.63
C THR A 55 -14.14 13.01 4.50
N LYS A 56 -12.91 13.30 4.07
CA LYS A 56 -12.62 14.13 2.89
C LYS A 56 -12.17 13.23 1.75
N SER A 57 -12.64 13.51 0.53
CA SER A 57 -12.24 12.77 -0.67
C SER A 57 -11.36 13.62 -1.57
N THR A 58 -10.31 13.03 -2.12
CA THR A 58 -9.38 13.69 -3.04
C THR A 58 -9.02 12.71 -4.15
N SER A 59 -8.98 13.20 -5.39
CA SER A 59 -8.59 12.42 -6.57
C SER A 59 -7.15 12.73 -6.96
N PHE A 60 -6.42 11.69 -7.33
CA PHE A 60 -5.03 11.76 -7.80
C PHE A 60 -4.93 11.14 -9.19
N LYS A 61 -4.18 11.77 -10.07
CA LYS A 61 -3.84 11.22 -11.38
C LYS A 61 -2.71 10.21 -11.26
N LYS A 62 -2.62 9.32 -12.22
CA LYS A 62 -1.50 8.37 -12.31
C LYS A 62 -0.16 9.09 -12.19
N GLY A 63 0.70 8.64 -11.27
CA GLY A 63 2.02 9.19 -10.99
C GLY A 63 2.03 10.36 -10.00
N GLU A 64 0.87 10.84 -9.54
CA GLU A 64 0.81 11.86 -8.50
C GLU A 64 1.12 11.28 -7.12
N VAL A 65 1.88 12.04 -6.35
CA VAL A 65 2.31 11.68 -4.99
C VAL A 65 1.24 12.12 -4.01
N ILE A 66 0.77 11.19 -3.18
CA ILE A 66 -0.23 11.40 -2.14
C ILE A 66 0.43 11.95 -0.87
N TYR A 67 1.56 11.36 -0.48
CA TYR A 67 2.45 11.87 0.56
C TYR A 67 3.90 11.43 0.31
N ARG A 68 4.84 12.14 0.92
CA ARG A 68 6.29 11.89 0.81
C ARG A 68 6.87 11.48 2.14
N GLU A 69 7.99 10.79 2.10
CA GLU A 69 8.84 10.62 3.27
C GLU A 69 9.20 11.99 3.88
N GLY A 70 9.05 12.12 5.20
CA GLY A 70 9.26 13.36 5.93
C GLY A 70 8.01 14.24 6.10
N ASP A 71 6.93 14.01 5.35
CA ASP A 71 5.66 14.73 5.55
C ASP A 71 5.06 14.38 6.92
N ILE A 72 4.31 15.31 7.51
CA ILE A 72 3.58 15.05 8.75
C ILE A 72 2.52 13.98 8.49
N SER A 73 2.50 12.95 9.33
CA SER A 73 1.53 11.87 9.29
C SER A 73 0.39 12.18 10.27
N ASP A 74 -0.72 12.70 9.77
CA ASP A 74 -1.87 13.16 10.57
C ASP A 74 -3.24 12.64 10.08
N CYS A 75 -3.24 11.83 9.03
CA CYS A 75 -4.44 11.28 8.42
C CYS A 75 -4.32 9.78 8.16
N LEU A 76 -5.46 9.10 8.20
CA LEU A 76 -5.66 7.80 7.57
C LEU A 76 -6.09 8.04 6.12
N TYR A 77 -5.44 7.37 5.18
CA TYR A 77 -5.72 7.42 3.75
C TYR A 77 -6.31 6.08 3.31
N ILE A 78 -7.50 6.09 2.75
CA ILE A 78 -8.25 4.91 2.32
C ILE A 78 -8.40 4.95 0.81
N VAL A 79 -8.05 3.89 0.12
CA VAL A 79 -8.23 3.77 -1.33
C VAL A 79 -9.69 3.45 -1.62
N SER A 80 -10.38 4.34 -2.30
CA SER A 80 -11.76 4.15 -2.75
C SER A 80 -11.80 3.57 -4.17
N LYS A 81 -10.90 4.03 -5.03
CA LYS A 81 -10.77 3.60 -6.42
C LYS A 81 -9.31 3.70 -6.87
N GLY A 82 -8.93 2.87 -7.82
CA GLY A 82 -7.56 2.87 -8.35
C GLY A 82 -6.61 2.04 -7.50
N LYS A 83 -5.32 2.37 -7.52
CA LYS A 83 -4.27 1.67 -6.78
C LYS A 83 -3.18 2.65 -6.36
N ILE A 84 -2.59 2.42 -5.19
CA ILE A 84 -1.47 3.19 -4.65
C ILE A 84 -0.29 2.26 -4.44
N ARG A 85 0.92 2.67 -4.84
CA ARG A 85 2.16 2.02 -4.45
C ARG A 85 2.80 2.73 -3.26
N ILE A 86 3.20 1.97 -2.26
CA ILE A 86 3.99 2.44 -1.12
C ILE A 86 5.41 1.97 -1.33
N TYR A 87 6.37 2.90 -1.36
CA TYR A 87 7.78 2.56 -1.55
C TYR A 87 8.70 3.42 -0.68
N ARG A 88 9.88 2.90 -0.41
CA ARG A 88 10.96 3.59 0.28
C ARG A 88 12.12 3.81 -0.68
N LEU A 89 12.89 4.85 -0.44
CA LEU A 89 14.15 5.09 -1.14
C LEU A 89 15.32 4.71 -0.23
N SER A 90 16.29 3.98 -0.78
CA SER A 90 17.57 3.80 -0.11
C SER A 90 18.40 5.09 -0.24
N GLU A 91 19.49 5.21 0.55
CA GLU A 91 20.44 6.32 0.44
C GLU A 91 21.01 6.48 -0.99
N SER A 92 21.10 5.38 -1.75
CA SER A 92 21.52 5.39 -3.16
C SER A 92 20.41 5.77 -4.15
N GLY A 93 19.21 6.09 -3.67
CA GLY A 93 18.04 6.42 -4.49
C GLY A 93 17.34 5.21 -5.12
N LYS A 94 17.69 3.98 -4.73
CA LYS A 94 17.02 2.78 -5.21
C LYS A 94 15.65 2.65 -4.54
N GLU A 95 14.59 2.48 -5.35
CA GLU A 95 13.24 2.22 -4.86
C GLU A 95 13.10 0.78 -4.34
N GLN A 96 12.53 0.64 -3.15
CA GLN A 96 12.04 -0.62 -2.61
C GLN A 96 10.53 -0.53 -2.46
N LEU A 97 9.79 -1.27 -3.27
CA LEU A 97 8.34 -1.38 -3.14
C LEU A 97 8.03 -2.15 -1.85
N VAL A 98 7.24 -1.53 -0.99
CA VAL A 98 6.80 -2.13 0.28
C VAL A 98 5.50 -2.89 0.07
N ARG A 99 4.50 -2.23 -0.55
CA ARG A 99 3.18 -2.83 -0.85
C ARG A 99 2.42 -2.03 -1.89
N ILE A 100 1.40 -2.66 -2.47
CA ILE A 100 0.37 -2.03 -3.29
C ILE A 100 -0.92 -2.02 -2.50
N LEU A 101 -1.62 -0.89 -2.51
CA LEU A 101 -2.94 -0.73 -1.92
C LEU A 101 -3.99 -0.78 -3.03
N ASN A 102 -5.00 -1.61 -2.82
CA ASN A 102 -6.18 -1.76 -3.68
C ASN A 102 -7.39 -1.05 -3.04
N PRO A 103 -8.51 -0.92 -3.73
CA PRO A 103 -9.74 -0.41 -3.12
C PRO A 103 -10.12 -1.19 -1.85
N GLY A 104 -10.38 -0.45 -0.76
CA GLY A 104 -10.60 -0.99 0.57
C GLY A 104 -9.36 -1.04 1.47
N ASP A 105 -8.15 -0.96 0.92
CA ASP A 105 -6.93 -0.86 1.71
C ASP A 105 -6.70 0.56 2.22
N PHE A 106 -5.87 0.68 3.27
CA PHE A 106 -5.55 1.97 3.88
C PHE A 106 -4.07 2.09 4.26
N THR A 107 -3.62 3.34 4.42
CA THR A 107 -2.28 3.70 4.91
C THR A 107 -2.34 4.95 5.80
N GLY A 108 -1.21 5.32 6.42
CA GLY A 108 -1.15 6.43 7.38
C GLY A 108 -1.55 6.00 8.80
N GLU A 109 -1.66 4.70 9.03
CA GLU A 109 -2.11 4.10 10.29
C GLU A 109 -1.24 4.46 11.50
N LEU A 110 0.04 4.76 11.32
CA LEU A 110 0.92 5.19 12.42
C LEU A 110 0.47 6.53 13.02
N ALA A 111 -0.14 7.39 12.20
CA ALA A 111 -0.70 8.65 12.64
C ALA A 111 -1.76 8.50 13.74
N LEU A 112 -2.44 7.35 13.81
CA LEU A 112 -3.53 7.11 14.76
C LEU A 112 -3.05 7.03 16.20
N PHE A 113 -1.84 6.51 16.40
CA PHE A 113 -1.34 6.13 17.72
C PHE A 113 -0.26 7.08 18.25
N ARG A 114 0.42 7.80 17.37
CA ARG A 114 1.47 8.73 17.74
C ARG A 114 1.63 9.83 16.70
N GLU A 115 2.14 10.97 17.13
CA GLU A 115 2.68 11.95 16.19
C GLU A 115 3.87 11.35 15.49
N SER A 116 3.86 11.37 14.18
CA SER A 116 4.90 10.77 13.36
C SER A 116 5.04 11.50 12.03
N ILE A 117 6.13 11.25 11.37
CA ILE A 117 6.34 11.60 9.96
C ILE A 117 6.09 10.37 9.10
N GLN A 118 5.78 10.58 7.84
CA GLN A 118 5.72 9.51 6.84
C GLN A 118 7.13 8.94 6.63
N GLU A 119 7.27 7.62 6.69
CA GLU A 119 8.55 6.93 6.47
C GLU A 119 8.68 6.34 5.07
N ALA A 120 7.74 6.64 4.18
CA ALA A 120 7.65 6.12 2.82
C ALA A 120 6.94 7.12 1.92
N TYR A 121 7.03 6.86 0.61
CA TYR A 121 6.27 7.56 -0.41
C TYR A 121 5.00 6.78 -0.73
N ALA A 122 3.91 7.50 -1.00
CA ALA A 122 2.68 6.96 -1.57
C ALA A 122 2.40 7.64 -2.91
N GLU A 123 2.23 6.86 -3.97
CA GLU A 123 2.04 7.34 -5.34
C GLU A 123 0.90 6.59 -6.03
N ALA A 124 0.05 7.31 -6.76
CA ALA A 124 -1.05 6.76 -7.51
C ALA A 124 -0.55 5.98 -8.75
N MET A 125 -0.91 4.70 -8.87
CA MET A 125 -0.54 3.85 -10.02
C MET A 125 -1.48 4.01 -11.21
N SER A 126 -2.67 4.54 -10.98
CA SER A 126 -3.73 4.87 -11.95
C SER A 126 -4.48 6.10 -11.45
N ASP A 127 -5.50 6.55 -12.16
CA ASP A 127 -6.43 7.54 -11.60
C ASP A 127 -7.06 6.93 -10.34
N THR A 128 -6.84 7.58 -9.19
CA THR A 128 -7.07 7.04 -7.85
C THR A 128 -7.86 8.02 -7.02
N ASP A 129 -8.92 7.55 -6.37
CA ASP A 129 -9.71 8.32 -5.42
C ASP A 129 -9.36 7.83 -4.00
N VAL A 130 -9.06 8.78 -3.12
CA VAL A 130 -8.62 8.54 -1.74
C VAL A 130 -9.54 9.26 -0.77
N CYS A 131 -10.04 8.54 0.21
CA CYS A 131 -10.76 9.10 1.33
C CYS A 131 -9.80 9.30 2.51
N MET A 132 -9.86 10.47 3.14
CA MET A 132 -8.99 10.83 4.24
C MET A 132 -9.79 11.11 5.50
N ILE A 133 -9.35 10.56 6.63
CA ILE A 133 -9.91 10.82 7.96
C ILE A 133 -8.78 11.36 8.82
N SER A 134 -8.99 12.51 9.46
CA SER A 134 -7.97 13.08 10.34
C SER A 134 -7.73 12.20 11.58
N ARG A 135 -6.52 12.29 12.17
CA ARG A 135 -6.20 11.60 13.43
C ARG A 135 -7.24 11.87 14.52
N ASN A 136 -7.57 13.13 14.72
CA ASN A 136 -8.48 13.53 15.80
C ASN A 136 -9.86 12.91 15.62
N ASP A 137 -10.44 13.03 14.41
CA ASP A 137 -11.75 12.45 14.11
C ASP A 137 -11.74 10.94 14.31
N LEU A 138 -10.69 10.26 13.82
CA LEU A 138 -10.62 8.81 13.93
C LEU A 138 -10.41 8.37 15.39
N GLN A 139 -9.60 9.08 16.19
CA GLN A 139 -9.44 8.79 17.62
C GLN A 139 -10.77 8.91 18.37
N GLU A 140 -11.60 9.91 18.07
CA GLU A 140 -12.94 10.04 18.63
C GLU A 140 -13.82 8.83 18.27
N PHE A 141 -13.76 8.37 17.01
CA PHE A 141 -14.46 7.15 16.57
C PHE A 141 -13.97 5.89 17.26
N LEU A 142 -12.65 5.73 17.47
CA LEU A 142 -12.09 4.58 18.18
C LEU A 142 -12.58 4.51 19.64
N LEU A 143 -12.72 5.65 20.29
CA LEU A 143 -13.26 5.73 21.65
C LEU A 143 -14.77 5.44 21.67
N LYS A 144 -15.51 5.93 20.68
CA LYS A 144 -16.96 5.75 20.57
C LYS A 144 -17.35 4.35 20.11
N TYR A 145 -16.58 3.76 19.21
CA TYR A 145 -16.81 2.46 18.57
C TYR A 145 -15.61 1.54 18.72
N PRO A 146 -15.37 0.93 19.91
CA PRO A 146 -14.17 0.13 20.16
C PRO A 146 -13.98 -1.08 19.22
N THR A 147 -15.05 -1.56 18.57
CA THR A 147 -14.98 -2.63 17.58
C THR A 147 -14.10 -2.28 16.38
N ILE A 148 -14.01 -0.99 16.02
CA ILE A 148 -13.10 -0.51 14.97
C ILE A 148 -11.64 -0.79 15.37
N SER A 149 -11.29 -0.57 16.64
CA SER A 149 -9.94 -0.85 17.15
C SER A 149 -9.55 -2.31 17.01
N LEU A 150 -10.48 -3.24 17.28
CA LEU A 150 -10.23 -4.67 17.10
C LEU A 150 -9.99 -5.04 15.63
N LYS A 151 -10.73 -4.42 14.71
CA LYS A 151 -10.52 -4.61 13.27
C LYS A 151 -9.17 -4.06 12.81
N ILE A 152 -8.77 -2.88 13.30
CA ILE A 152 -7.43 -2.30 13.01
C ILE A 152 -6.32 -3.21 13.56
N LEU A 153 -6.47 -3.74 14.77
CA LEU A 153 -5.49 -4.66 15.35
C LEU A 153 -5.38 -5.97 14.56
N SER A 154 -6.50 -6.52 14.09
CA SER A 154 -6.50 -7.68 13.21
C SER A 154 -5.73 -7.40 11.91
N GLU A 155 -5.98 -6.26 11.29
CA GLU A 155 -5.26 -5.86 10.08
C GLU A 155 -3.75 -5.66 10.33
N PHE A 156 -3.37 -5.09 11.47
CA PHE A 156 -1.96 -4.97 11.84
C PHE A 156 -1.30 -6.32 12.07
N SER A 157 -2.00 -7.27 12.67
CA SER A 157 -1.50 -8.64 12.84
C SER A 157 -1.20 -9.30 11.50
N ASN A 158 -2.12 -9.18 10.54
CA ASN A 158 -1.92 -9.70 9.17
C ASN A 158 -0.73 -9.03 8.46
N ARG A 159 -0.61 -7.71 8.61
CA ARG A 159 0.52 -6.95 8.01
C ARG A 159 1.86 -7.30 8.64
N LEU A 160 1.89 -7.50 9.96
CA LEU A 160 3.09 -7.94 10.68
C LEU A 160 3.53 -9.32 10.20
N GLU A 161 2.61 -10.29 10.15
CA GLU A 161 2.89 -11.64 9.66
C GLU A 161 3.44 -11.63 8.22
N THR A 162 2.81 -10.85 7.33
CA THR A 162 3.28 -10.69 5.94
C THR A 162 4.68 -10.10 5.89
N SER A 163 4.95 -9.07 6.71
CA SER A 163 6.27 -8.43 6.79
C SER A 163 7.36 -9.37 7.32
N GLU A 164 7.04 -10.18 8.34
CA GLU A 164 7.96 -11.18 8.89
C GLU A 164 8.27 -12.26 7.86
N LYS A 165 7.26 -12.79 7.16
CA LYS A 165 7.44 -13.76 6.07
C LYS A 165 8.33 -13.18 4.96
N GLN A 166 8.08 -11.94 4.54
CA GLN A 166 8.88 -11.28 3.52
C GLN A 166 10.33 -11.07 3.96
N THR A 167 10.55 -10.62 5.20
CA THR A 167 11.88 -10.44 5.77
C THR A 167 12.65 -11.75 5.82
N THR A 168 12.02 -12.83 6.28
CA THR A 168 12.61 -14.18 6.32
C THR A 168 13.01 -14.62 4.92
N ARG A 169 12.12 -14.50 3.93
CA ARG A 169 12.40 -14.85 2.53
C ARG A 169 13.56 -14.06 1.93
N PHE A 170 13.68 -12.78 2.26
CA PHE A 170 14.83 -11.99 1.80
C PHE A 170 16.15 -12.48 2.38
N ALA A 171 16.14 -12.97 3.61
CA ALA A 171 17.33 -13.45 4.29
C ALA A 171 17.75 -14.88 3.89
N THR A 172 16.78 -15.74 3.56
CA THR A 172 17.01 -17.18 3.40
C THR A 172 16.86 -17.69 1.96
N GLU A 173 16.03 -17.02 1.14
CA GLU A 173 15.64 -17.56 -0.17
C GLU A 173 16.34 -16.84 -1.33
N LYS A 174 16.61 -17.60 -2.39
CA LYS A 174 17.09 -17.06 -3.68
C LYS A 174 15.96 -16.30 -4.39
N VAL A 175 16.31 -15.51 -5.39
CA VAL A 175 15.34 -14.73 -6.18
C VAL A 175 14.33 -15.62 -6.89
N ASP A 176 14.77 -16.79 -7.40
CA ASP A 176 13.94 -17.79 -8.07
C ASP A 176 12.83 -18.28 -7.14
N THR A 177 13.21 -18.73 -5.95
CA THR A 177 12.28 -19.20 -4.92
C THR A 177 11.34 -18.09 -4.48
N ARG A 178 11.83 -16.85 -4.27
CA ARG A 178 10.96 -15.71 -3.93
C ARG A 178 9.95 -15.40 -5.03
N LEU A 179 10.36 -15.52 -6.31
CA LEU A 179 9.46 -15.32 -7.45
C LEU A 179 8.41 -16.44 -7.51
N ALA A 180 8.84 -17.70 -7.37
CA ALA A 180 7.94 -18.85 -7.39
C ALA A 180 6.88 -18.77 -6.27
N LEU A 181 7.29 -18.45 -5.03
CA LEU A 181 6.38 -18.26 -3.91
C LEU A 181 5.41 -17.09 -4.13
N PHE A 182 5.89 -15.98 -4.71
CA PHE A 182 5.02 -14.85 -5.05
C PHE A 182 3.95 -15.21 -6.09
N LEU A 183 4.32 -15.98 -7.12
CA LEU A 183 3.37 -16.46 -8.13
C LEU A 183 2.33 -17.40 -7.52
N ALA A 184 2.75 -18.32 -6.64
CA ALA A 184 1.85 -19.20 -5.91
C ALA A 184 0.87 -18.44 -5.01
N GLU A 185 1.33 -17.40 -4.29
CA GLU A 185 0.46 -16.53 -3.48
C GLU A 185 -0.59 -15.76 -4.30
N CYS A 186 -0.23 -15.38 -5.53
CA CYS A 186 -1.21 -14.77 -6.44
C CYS A 186 -2.33 -15.72 -6.85
N MET A 187 -2.11 -17.05 -6.81
CA MET A 187 -3.15 -18.06 -7.09
C MET A 187 -4.12 -18.25 -5.92
N GLU A 188 -3.63 -18.25 -4.69
CA GLU A 188 -4.47 -18.50 -3.49
C GLU A 188 -5.59 -17.46 -3.33
N SER A 189 -5.48 -16.33 -4.02
CA SER A 189 -6.45 -15.24 -4.00
C SER A 189 -7.62 -15.41 -5.00
N GLY A 190 -7.70 -16.52 -5.74
CA GLY A 190 -8.71 -16.71 -6.79
C GLY A 190 -9.27 -18.12 -6.92
N ASP A 191 -10.60 -18.25 -7.00
CA ASP A 191 -11.34 -19.50 -7.29
C ASP A 191 -11.33 -19.90 -8.79
N GLY A 192 -10.35 -19.45 -9.57
CA GLY A 192 -10.32 -19.54 -11.01
C GLY A 192 -9.31 -20.53 -11.59
N PRO A 193 -9.20 -20.61 -12.93
CA PRO A 193 -8.20 -21.42 -13.62
C PRO A 193 -6.79 -21.01 -13.18
N MET A 194 -5.80 -21.90 -13.41
CA MET A 194 -4.37 -21.68 -13.05
C MET A 194 -3.74 -20.46 -13.79
N GLU A 195 -4.53 -19.45 -14.05
CA GLU A 195 -4.14 -18.16 -14.64
C GLU A 195 -4.16 -17.07 -13.61
N ILE A 196 -3.07 -16.33 -13.51
CA ILE A 196 -2.95 -15.18 -12.62
C ILE A 196 -2.64 -13.92 -13.43
N GLU A 197 -3.22 -12.78 -13.02
CA GLU A 197 -2.74 -11.48 -13.46
C GLU A 197 -1.76 -10.93 -12.44
N LEU A 198 -0.50 -10.67 -12.85
CA LEU A 198 0.46 -10.02 -11.97
C LEU A 198 -0.13 -8.67 -11.47
N PRO A 199 -0.23 -8.46 -10.16
CA PRO A 199 -0.86 -7.26 -9.59
C PRO A 199 -0.08 -5.97 -9.90
N MET A 200 1.15 -6.13 -10.41
CA MET A 200 2.10 -5.04 -10.64
C MET A 200 2.92 -5.26 -11.90
N SER A 201 3.66 -4.20 -12.33
CA SER A 201 4.61 -4.30 -13.44
C SER A 201 5.83 -5.14 -13.06
N LYS A 202 6.58 -5.65 -14.07
CA LYS A 202 7.85 -6.36 -13.81
C LYS A 202 8.88 -5.46 -13.10
N LYS A 203 8.83 -4.14 -13.31
CA LYS A 203 9.67 -3.17 -12.58
C LYS A 203 9.30 -3.14 -11.10
N ASP A 204 8.00 -3.03 -10.79
CA ASP A 204 7.52 -3.00 -9.40
C ASP A 204 7.75 -4.34 -8.71
N LEU A 205 7.53 -5.46 -9.42
CA LEU A 205 7.82 -6.82 -8.94
C LEU A 205 9.30 -7.00 -8.58
N ALA A 206 10.19 -6.49 -9.43
CA ALA A 206 11.63 -6.51 -9.15
C ALA A 206 11.95 -5.71 -7.88
N SER A 207 11.38 -4.53 -7.74
CA SER A 207 11.50 -3.71 -6.54
C SER A 207 10.94 -4.42 -5.31
N TYR A 208 9.76 -5.05 -5.43
CA TYR A 208 9.11 -5.81 -4.35
C TYR A 208 9.95 -7.03 -3.90
N LEU A 209 10.52 -7.77 -4.86
CA LEU A 209 11.36 -8.95 -4.59
C LEU A 209 12.85 -8.63 -4.33
N GLY A 210 13.24 -7.34 -4.29
CA GLY A 210 14.59 -6.90 -3.98
C GLY A 210 15.63 -7.24 -5.04
N THR A 211 15.25 -7.18 -6.33
CA THR A 211 16.11 -7.54 -7.48
C THR A 211 16.01 -6.50 -8.59
N THR A 212 16.38 -6.85 -9.84
CA THR A 212 16.26 -5.99 -11.02
C THR A 212 15.23 -6.50 -12.01
N PRO A 213 14.63 -5.63 -12.86
CA PRO A 213 13.65 -6.03 -13.87
C PRO A 213 14.22 -7.05 -14.88
N GLU A 214 15.51 -6.96 -15.21
CA GLU A 214 16.21 -7.88 -16.07
C GLU A 214 16.27 -9.26 -15.44
N THR A 215 16.55 -9.33 -14.13
CA THR A 215 16.59 -10.58 -13.37
C THR A 215 15.19 -11.21 -13.34
N ILE A 216 14.14 -10.45 -13.06
CA ILE A 216 12.75 -10.96 -13.10
C ILE A 216 12.40 -11.49 -14.47
N SER A 217 12.73 -10.75 -15.55
CA SER A 217 12.43 -11.18 -16.91
C SER A 217 13.14 -12.48 -17.27
N ARG A 218 14.40 -12.62 -16.88
CA ARG A 218 15.18 -13.86 -17.08
C ARG A 218 14.59 -15.02 -16.28
N LYS A 219 14.28 -14.81 -14.99
CA LYS A 219 13.73 -15.87 -14.14
C LYS A 219 12.35 -16.35 -14.58
N LEU A 220 11.49 -15.45 -15.06
CA LEU A 220 10.22 -15.84 -15.68
C LEU A 220 10.44 -16.69 -16.95
N ALA A 221 11.45 -16.37 -17.78
CA ALA A 221 11.78 -17.18 -18.94
C ALA A 221 12.38 -18.55 -18.54
N ASP A 222 13.20 -18.59 -17.48
CA ASP A 222 13.74 -19.86 -16.95
C ASP A 222 12.59 -20.78 -16.50
N LEU A 223 11.64 -20.27 -15.67
CA LEU A 223 10.46 -21.02 -15.21
C LEU A 223 9.55 -21.48 -16.37
N GLU A 224 9.44 -20.69 -17.44
CA GLU A 224 8.69 -21.06 -18.63
C GLU A 224 9.39 -22.18 -19.43
N ASN A 225 10.72 -22.09 -19.58
CA ASN A 225 11.51 -23.16 -20.26
C ASN A 225 11.48 -24.49 -19.48
N GLU A 226 11.40 -24.42 -18.15
CA GLU A 226 11.27 -25.59 -17.27
C GLU A 226 9.85 -26.17 -17.25
N GLY A 227 8.89 -25.45 -17.85
CA GLY A 227 7.51 -25.93 -18.02
C GLY A 227 6.61 -25.66 -16.78
N TYR A 228 7.05 -24.88 -15.81
CA TYR A 228 6.24 -24.58 -14.63
C TYR A 228 5.19 -23.51 -14.89
N ILE A 229 5.48 -22.56 -15.78
CA ILE A 229 4.58 -21.45 -16.12
C ILE A 229 4.52 -21.24 -17.63
N LYS A 230 3.53 -20.44 -18.07
CA LYS A 230 3.47 -19.90 -19.43
C LYS A 230 3.12 -18.42 -19.37
N GLN A 231 3.99 -17.57 -19.91
CA GLN A 231 3.74 -16.16 -20.03
C GLN A 231 2.74 -15.90 -21.18
N LYS A 232 1.67 -15.15 -20.89
CA LYS A 232 0.66 -14.70 -21.86
C LYS A 232 0.81 -13.21 -22.15
N SER A 233 -0.07 -12.66 -22.96
CA SER A 233 -0.07 -11.23 -23.27
C SER A 233 -0.31 -10.37 -22.02
N GLY A 234 0.33 -9.19 -21.97
CA GLY A 234 0.17 -8.28 -20.87
C GLY A 234 0.88 -8.74 -19.60
N ARG A 235 0.12 -8.92 -18.51
CA ARG A 235 0.62 -9.39 -17.20
C ARG A 235 0.08 -10.76 -16.81
N MET A 236 -0.52 -11.46 -17.76
CA MET A 236 -1.10 -12.77 -17.51
C MET A 236 -0.03 -13.86 -17.48
N ILE A 237 -0.09 -14.72 -16.50
CA ILE A 237 0.75 -15.93 -16.37
C ILE A 237 -0.18 -17.10 -16.09
N GLU A 238 0.00 -18.19 -16.82
CA GLU A 238 -0.63 -19.48 -16.59
C GLU A 238 0.36 -20.36 -15.81
N ILE A 239 -0.07 -20.90 -14.68
CA ILE A 239 0.71 -21.87 -13.91
C ILE A 239 0.40 -23.26 -14.48
N LEU A 240 1.42 -23.94 -14.98
CA LEU A 240 1.28 -25.26 -15.59
C LEU A 240 1.55 -26.40 -14.60
N ASP A 241 2.49 -26.19 -13.68
CA ASP A 241 2.87 -27.14 -12.63
C ASP A 241 3.18 -26.39 -11.34
N LEU A 242 2.21 -26.38 -10.43
CA LEU A 242 2.35 -25.69 -9.14
C LEU A 242 3.33 -26.43 -8.20
N ASP A 243 3.29 -27.75 -8.18
CA ASP A 243 4.16 -28.54 -7.29
C ASP A 243 5.63 -28.37 -7.71
N GLY A 244 5.91 -28.42 -9.01
CA GLY A 244 7.23 -28.15 -9.56
C GLY A 244 7.69 -26.71 -9.28
N LEU A 245 6.79 -25.72 -9.42
CA LEU A 245 7.07 -24.32 -9.13
C LEU A 245 7.46 -24.09 -7.66
N LEU A 246 6.84 -24.79 -6.71
CA LEU A 246 7.13 -24.67 -5.27
C LEU A 246 8.43 -25.38 -4.85
N LEU A 247 9.03 -26.18 -5.72
CA LEU A 247 10.30 -26.86 -5.47
C LEU A 247 11.53 -26.13 -6.04
N VAL A 248 11.33 -24.97 -6.66
CA VAL A 248 12.40 -24.14 -7.27
C VAL A 248 13.39 -23.55 -6.27
#